data_fe29fcbb836b5f0bb85e5cf6fbfec0fe
#
_entry.id   fe29fcbb836b5f0bb85e5cf6fbfec0fe
#
_cell.length_a   1.000
_cell.length_b   1.000
_cell.length_c   1.000
_cell.angle_alpha   90.00
_cell.angle_beta   90.00
_cell.angle_gamma   90.00
#
_symmetry.space_group_name_H-M   'P 1'
#
loop_
_entity.id
_entity.type
_entity.pdbx_description
1 polymer ?
#
loop_
_entity_poly.entity_id
_entity_poly.type
_entity_poly.pdbx_seq_one_letter_code
_entity_poly.pdbx_strand_id
1 'polypeptide(L)'
;MPIYCHYNQIVATIVTFNPQFEILEKNILAIYSQVSNIIIVDNGSANIRLFQQQLKTYTKLYWILNTENIGIAAALNQAVLYADSIKAEWLLTLDQDSVVPDNLIRTYQQYIEDDSIGLLCCPIFDRNVGLLSKSPIVEETEEVEECITSASMLRISAWHKVGGFFEDLFIDGVDIDFCYLIRKHGFRILRINSIQLLHELGHSQAITILGKKLFLFHHPPIRCYYMTRNTLYLGIRHKCFCHFALITIKRSFLMVGFESDKLKKLLAIFYGIRDALLLRKLGKAPNLKIFKSKSR
;
A
#
# COMPACT_ATOMS: atom_id res chain seq x y z
N MET A 1 25.78 -27.44 -6.99
CA MET A 1 24.65 -27.19 -7.90
C MET A 1 24.67 -25.72 -8.24
N PRO A 2 24.62 -25.30 -9.52
CA PRO A 2 24.54 -23.88 -9.85
C PRO A 2 23.20 -23.34 -9.29
N ILE A 3 23.30 -22.30 -8.48
CA ILE A 3 22.15 -21.51 -8.05
C ILE A 3 21.61 -20.85 -9.33
N TYR A 4 20.61 -21.47 -9.96
CA TYR A 4 19.84 -20.79 -11.01
C TYR A 4 19.23 -19.56 -10.38
N CYS A 5 19.75 -18.39 -10.70
CA CYS A 5 19.18 -17.12 -10.31
C CYS A 5 17.78 -17.01 -10.94
N HIS A 6 16.73 -17.18 -10.15
CA HIS A 6 15.33 -16.92 -10.51
C HIS A 6 15.04 -15.41 -10.71
N TYR A 7 16.03 -14.64 -11.17
CA TYR A 7 15.89 -13.19 -11.40
C TYR A 7 14.78 -12.84 -12.39
N ASN A 8 14.46 -13.76 -13.32
CA ASN A 8 13.42 -13.52 -14.34
C ASN A 8 11.99 -13.67 -13.82
N GLN A 9 11.81 -14.13 -12.59
CA GLN A 9 10.48 -14.41 -12.01
C GLN A 9 10.00 -13.30 -11.07
N ILE A 10 10.87 -12.35 -10.68
CA ILE A 10 10.55 -11.28 -9.74
C ILE A 10 10.62 -9.94 -10.46
N VAL A 11 9.53 -9.20 -10.42
CA VAL A 11 9.42 -7.82 -10.92
C VAL A 11 9.01 -6.89 -9.78
N ALA A 12 9.27 -5.59 -9.93
CA ALA A 12 8.80 -4.59 -8.98
C ALA A 12 7.77 -3.68 -9.63
N THR A 13 6.88 -3.10 -8.84
CA THR A 13 6.01 -1.99 -9.26
C THR A 13 6.14 -0.81 -8.32
N ILE A 14 6.11 0.39 -8.89
CA ILE A 14 6.02 1.66 -8.19
C ILE A 14 4.76 2.36 -8.69
N VAL A 15 3.80 2.59 -7.80
CA VAL A 15 2.62 3.38 -8.14
C VAL A 15 2.89 4.84 -7.82
N THR A 16 2.66 5.73 -8.80
CA THR A 16 2.99 7.15 -8.67
C THR A 16 1.76 8.04 -8.87
N PHE A 17 1.73 9.15 -8.12
CA PHE A 17 0.80 10.26 -8.33
C PHE A 17 1.45 11.56 -7.89
N ASN A 18 1.79 12.43 -8.86
CA ASN A 18 2.55 13.67 -8.67
C ASN A 18 3.84 13.46 -7.85
N PRO A 19 4.72 12.52 -8.23
CA PRO A 19 5.94 12.24 -7.50
C PRO A 19 6.94 13.40 -7.62
N GLN A 20 7.87 13.49 -6.67
CA GLN A 20 9.08 14.30 -6.79
C GLN A 20 10.12 13.48 -7.56
N PHE A 21 10.75 14.10 -8.57
CA PHE A 21 11.65 13.38 -9.49
C PHE A 21 12.81 12.71 -8.77
N GLU A 22 13.50 13.44 -7.90
CA GLU A 22 14.68 12.96 -7.19
C GLU A 22 14.36 11.80 -6.24
N ILE A 23 13.17 11.80 -5.65
CA ILE A 23 12.71 10.73 -4.76
C ILE A 23 12.35 9.50 -5.58
N LEU A 24 11.62 9.67 -6.68
CA LEU A 24 11.27 8.57 -7.58
C LEU A 24 12.51 7.92 -8.20
N GLU A 25 13.46 8.72 -8.68
CA GLU A 25 14.73 8.21 -9.24
C GLU A 25 15.50 7.41 -8.20
N LYS A 26 15.61 7.90 -6.96
CA LYS A 26 16.28 7.22 -5.87
C LYS A 26 15.62 5.87 -5.53
N ASN A 27 14.29 5.83 -5.53
CA ASN A 27 13.53 4.59 -5.35
C ASN A 27 13.81 3.60 -6.49
N ILE A 28 13.75 4.05 -7.76
CA ILE A 28 14.07 3.23 -8.92
C ILE A 28 15.50 2.67 -8.80
N LEU A 29 16.50 3.49 -8.51
CA LEU A 29 17.89 3.08 -8.39
C LEU A 29 18.10 2.00 -7.31
N ALA A 30 17.42 2.14 -6.16
CA ALA A 30 17.54 1.19 -5.06
C ALA A 30 17.08 -0.22 -5.43
N ILE A 31 16.09 -0.36 -6.32
CA ILE A 31 15.55 -1.67 -6.74
C ILE A 31 16.07 -2.13 -8.10
N TYR A 32 16.69 -1.26 -8.91
CA TYR A 32 17.01 -1.51 -10.31
C TYR A 32 17.87 -2.75 -10.55
N SER A 33 18.89 -2.97 -9.71
CA SER A 33 19.79 -4.13 -9.81
C SER A 33 19.19 -5.43 -9.28
N GLN A 34 18.13 -5.34 -8.47
CA GLN A 34 17.58 -6.47 -7.72
C GLN A 34 16.47 -7.24 -8.46
N VAL A 35 15.85 -6.62 -9.48
CA VAL A 35 14.71 -7.21 -10.21
C VAL A 35 14.96 -7.24 -11.72
N SER A 36 14.19 -8.06 -12.43
CA SER A 36 14.26 -8.14 -13.90
C SER A 36 13.64 -6.92 -14.58
N ASN A 37 12.50 -6.45 -14.10
CA ASN A 37 11.74 -5.33 -14.63
C ASN A 37 11.15 -4.49 -13.51
N ILE A 38 10.91 -3.20 -13.80
CA ILE A 38 10.21 -2.28 -12.91
C ILE A 38 9.01 -1.70 -13.67
N ILE A 39 7.81 -1.88 -13.14
CA ILE A 39 6.57 -1.38 -13.70
C ILE A 39 6.23 -0.08 -12.96
N ILE A 40 6.25 1.05 -13.66
CA ILE A 40 5.80 2.33 -13.12
C ILE A 40 4.34 2.51 -13.55
N VAL A 41 3.43 2.51 -12.58
CA VAL A 41 2.01 2.79 -12.83
C VAL A 41 1.71 4.21 -12.35
N ASP A 42 1.57 5.12 -13.31
CA ASP A 42 1.28 6.52 -12.99
C ASP A 42 -0.21 6.81 -13.03
N ASN A 43 -0.71 7.37 -11.95
CA ASN A 43 -2.12 7.69 -11.76
C ASN A 43 -2.50 9.10 -12.25
N GLY A 44 -1.99 9.52 -13.43
CA GLY A 44 -2.38 10.77 -14.06
C GLY A 44 -1.62 11.98 -13.53
N SER A 45 -0.32 11.84 -13.28
CA SER A 45 0.55 12.96 -12.88
C SER A 45 0.79 13.95 -14.01
N ALA A 46 0.83 15.24 -13.69
CA ALA A 46 1.01 16.30 -14.69
C ALA A 46 2.36 16.21 -15.42
N ASN A 47 3.43 15.85 -14.72
CA ASN A 47 4.82 15.92 -15.23
C ASN A 47 5.40 14.54 -15.61
N ILE A 48 4.64 13.48 -15.59
CA ILE A 48 5.18 12.12 -15.72
C ILE A 48 5.88 11.87 -17.06
N ARG A 49 5.42 12.50 -18.15
CA ARG A 49 6.06 12.37 -19.46
C ARG A 49 7.48 12.96 -19.50
N LEU A 50 7.72 14.02 -18.74
CA LEU A 50 9.06 14.59 -18.57
C LEU A 50 9.97 13.58 -17.82
N PHE A 51 9.46 12.98 -16.76
CA PHE A 51 10.20 11.96 -15.99
C PHE A 51 10.50 10.72 -16.84
N GLN A 52 9.55 10.27 -17.64
CA GLN A 52 9.75 9.18 -18.58
C GLN A 52 10.90 9.48 -19.57
N GLN A 53 11.01 10.72 -20.05
CA GLN A 53 12.10 11.14 -20.94
C GLN A 53 13.45 11.17 -20.21
N GLN A 54 13.50 11.68 -18.98
CA GLN A 54 14.72 11.74 -18.17
C GLN A 54 15.23 10.34 -17.79
N LEU A 55 14.31 9.41 -17.52
CA LEU A 55 14.61 8.04 -17.10
C LEU A 55 14.73 7.04 -18.27
N LYS A 56 14.75 7.51 -19.53
CA LYS A 56 14.78 6.65 -20.75
C LYS A 56 15.99 5.73 -20.84
N THR A 57 17.08 6.04 -20.16
CA THR A 57 18.31 5.22 -20.11
C THR A 57 18.16 3.97 -19.24
N TYR A 58 17.17 3.94 -18.37
CA TYR A 58 16.84 2.78 -17.52
C TYR A 58 15.99 1.79 -18.30
N THR A 59 16.61 0.84 -18.96
CA THR A 59 15.99 -0.09 -19.93
C THR A 59 15.01 -1.08 -19.31
N LYS A 60 15.03 -1.29 -18.00
CA LYS A 60 14.11 -2.18 -17.27
C LYS A 60 12.78 -1.52 -16.91
N LEU A 61 12.59 -0.22 -17.19
CA LEU A 61 11.36 0.48 -16.83
C LEU A 61 10.25 0.24 -17.87
N TYR A 62 9.11 -0.20 -17.39
CA TYR A 62 7.87 -0.24 -18.15
C TYR A 62 6.86 0.73 -17.55
N TRP A 63 6.17 1.52 -18.40
CA TRP A 63 5.29 2.58 -17.96
C TRP A 63 3.83 2.29 -18.32
N ILE A 64 2.95 2.32 -17.31
CA ILE A 64 1.49 2.34 -17.47
C ILE A 64 1.05 3.74 -17.06
N LEU A 65 0.53 4.52 -18.01
CA LEU A 65 0.15 5.91 -17.80
C LEU A 65 -1.38 6.03 -17.80
N ASN A 66 -1.98 6.22 -16.65
CA ASN A 66 -3.40 6.50 -16.52
C ASN A 66 -3.68 7.97 -16.83
N THR A 67 -4.84 8.26 -17.41
CA THR A 67 -5.26 9.64 -17.73
C THR A 67 -5.79 10.39 -16.52
N GLU A 68 -6.17 9.66 -15.46
CA GLU A 68 -6.63 10.21 -14.17
C GLU A 68 -6.22 9.28 -13.03
N ASN A 69 -6.35 9.77 -11.80
CA ASN A 69 -6.11 8.94 -10.62
C ASN A 69 -7.26 7.94 -10.42
N ILE A 70 -6.97 6.66 -10.71
CA ILE A 70 -7.90 5.53 -10.57
C ILE A 70 -7.81 4.84 -9.20
N GLY A 71 -6.94 5.32 -8.31
CA GLY A 71 -6.67 4.75 -6.99
C GLY A 71 -5.56 3.69 -6.98
N ILE A 72 -5.07 3.39 -5.76
CA ILE A 72 -3.94 2.47 -5.59
C ILE A 72 -4.32 1.01 -5.91
N ALA A 73 -5.54 0.58 -5.58
CA ALA A 73 -5.99 -0.79 -5.82
C ALA A 73 -6.04 -1.12 -7.32
N ALA A 74 -6.64 -0.24 -8.13
CA ALA A 74 -6.71 -0.41 -9.57
C ALA A 74 -5.33 -0.35 -10.23
N ALA A 75 -4.46 0.57 -9.78
CA ALA A 75 -3.08 0.68 -10.26
C ALA A 75 -2.26 -0.59 -9.95
N LEU A 76 -2.40 -1.14 -8.74
CA LEU A 76 -1.75 -2.41 -8.37
C LEU A 76 -2.27 -3.58 -9.21
N ASN A 77 -3.58 -3.65 -9.48
CA ASN A 77 -4.15 -4.66 -10.37
C ASN A 77 -3.57 -4.57 -11.79
N GLN A 78 -3.42 -3.35 -12.35
CA GLN A 78 -2.76 -3.16 -13.64
C GLN A 78 -1.31 -3.67 -13.62
N ALA A 79 -0.57 -3.40 -12.54
CA ALA A 79 0.81 -3.87 -12.39
C ALA A 79 0.88 -5.40 -12.34
N VAL A 80 0.00 -6.06 -11.56
CA VAL A 80 -0.04 -7.53 -11.50
C VAL A 80 -0.39 -8.15 -12.83
N LEU A 81 -1.39 -7.61 -13.54
CA LEU A 81 -1.78 -8.11 -14.88
C LEU A 81 -0.63 -7.99 -15.89
N TYR A 82 0.14 -6.91 -15.85
CA TYR A 82 1.32 -6.79 -16.70
C TYR A 82 2.41 -7.77 -16.28
N ALA A 83 2.71 -7.90 -14.98
CA ALA A 83 3.69 -8.85 -14.46
C ALA A 83 3.33 -10.30 -14.87
N ASP A 84 2.06 -10.67 -14.77
CA ASP A 84 1.54 -11.98 -15.20
C ASP A 84 1.73 -12.20 -16.72
N SER A 85 1.48 -11.16 -17.54
CA SER A 85 1.65 -11.22 -19.00
C SER A 85 3.09 -11.52 -19.43
N ILE A 86 4.08 -11.11 -18.64
CA ILE A 86 5.51 -11.38 -18.85
C ILE A 86 6.02 -12.60 -18.06
N LYS A 87 5.09 -13.39 -17.47
CA LYS A 87 5.38 -14.63 -16.76
C LYS A 87 6.20 -14.45 -15.49
N ALA A 88 6.06 -13.30 -14.82
CA ALA A 88 6.57 -13.14 -13.48
C ALA A 88 5.76 -14.01 -12.49
N GLU A 89 6.42 -14.53 -11.47
CA GLU A 89 5.78 -15.29 -10.39
C GLU A 89 5.50 -14.43 -9.17
N TRP A 90 6.35 -13.42 -8.97
CA TRP A 90 6.29 -12.53 -7.83
C TRP A 90 6.36 -11.07 -8.24
N LEU A 91 5.56 -10.24 -7.57
CA LEU A 91 5.57 -8.78 -7.74
C LEU A 91 5.89 -8.10 -6.41
N LEU A 92 7.02 -7.39 -6.36
CA LEU A 92 7.33 -6.46 -5.27
C LEU A 92 6.54 -5.16 -5.47
N THR A 93 5.81 -4.72 -4.46
CA THR A 93 5.07 -3.45 -4.49
C THR A 93 5.81 -2.38 -3.68
N LEU A 94 5.94 -1.18 -4.25
CA LEU A 94 6.62 -0.04 -3.63
C LEU A 94 5.78 1.22 -3.75
N ASP A 95 5.77 2.02 -2.68
CA ASP A 95 5.29 3.39 -2.74
C ASP A 95 6.33 4.27 -3.47
N GLN A 96 5.91 5.41 -4.01
CA GLN A 96 6.77 6.29 -4.82
C GLN A 96 7.97 6.90 -4.06
N ASP A 97 7.98 6.80 -2.74
CA ASP A 97 8.96 7.38 -1.82
C ASP A 97 9.69 6.33 -0.96
N SER A 98 9.58 5.06 -1.31
CA SER A 98 10.13 3.93 -0.54
C SER A 98 11.49 3.49 -1.08
N VAL A 99 12.55 3.79 -0.38
CA VAL A 99 13.90 3.36 -0.73
C VAL A 99 14.22 2.04 -0.03
N VAL A 100 14.29 0.97 -0.82
CA VAL A 100 14.56 -0.38 -0.31
C VAL A 100 16.06 -0.62 -0.07
N PRO A 101 16.42 -1.51 0.87
CA PRO A 101 17.81 -1.93 1.04
C PRO A 101 18.31 -2.81 -0.13
N ASP A 102 19.62 -2.79 -0.37
CA ASP A 102 20.28 -3.44 -1.52
C ASP A 102 20.15 -4.98 -1.56
N ASN A 103 19.76 -5.58 -0.45
CA ASN A 103 19.62 -7.03 -0.32
C ASN A 103 18.17 -7.51 -0.14
N LEU A 104 17.16 -6.64 -0.38
CA LEU A 104 15.75 -6.98 -0.13
C LEU A 104 15.32 -8.24 -0.89
N ILE A 105 15.50 -8.25 -2.21
CA ILE A 105 15.07 -9.37 -3.05
C ILE A 105 15.87 -10.64 -2.72
N ARG A 106 17.19 -10.53 -2.54
CA ARG A 106 18.03 -11.66 -2.16
C ARG A 106 17.55 -12.30 -0.83
N THR A 107 17.10 -11.50 0.10
CA THR A 107 16.57 -12.00 1.38
C THR A 107 15.22 -12.69 1.17
N TYR A 108 14.31 -12.09 0.39
CA TYR A 108 13.00 -12.68 0.11
C TYR A 108 13.08 -13.96 -0.71
N GLN A 109 14.06 -14.10 -1.62
CA GLN A 109 14.27 -15.29 -2.43
C GLN A 109 14.50 -16.58 -1.63
N GLN A 110 14.91 -16.48 -0.39
CA GLN A 110 15.10 -17.65 0.49
C GLN A 110 13.78 -18.34 0.85
N TYR A 111 12.64 -17.67 0.62
CA TYR A 111 11.31 -18.13 1.05
C TYR A 111 10.31 -18.33 -0.10
N ILE A 112 10.69 -18.06 -1.35
CA ILE A 112 9.76 -18.11 -2.51
C ILE A 112 9.34 -19.51 -2.90
N GLU A 113 10.12 -20.54 -2.54
CA GLU A 113 9.82 -21.95 -2.83
C GLU A 113 8.72 -22.52 -1.94
N ASP A 114 8.33 -21.83 -0.87
CA ASP A 114 7.23 -22.24 -0.01
C ASP A 114 5.89 -21.80 -0.61
N ASP A 115 5.16 -22.74 -1.20
CA ASP A 115 3.87 -22.50 -1.87
C ASP A 115 2.76 -22.04 -0.92
N SER A 116 2.93 -22.21 0.38
CA SER A 116 1.98 -21.69 1.37
C SER A 116 2.08 -20.18 1.56
N ILE A 117 3.17 -19.54 1.10
CA ILE A 117 3.39 -18.10 1.27
C ILE A 117 2.76 -17.34 0.09
N GLY A 118 1.79 -16.49 0.40
CA GLY A 118 1.15 -15.59 -0.55
C GLY A 118 1.72 -14.18 -0.55
N LEU A 119 2.29 -13.75 0.58
CA LEU A 119 2.93 -12.45 0.77
C LEU A 119 4.20 -12.58 1.60
N LEU A 120 5.27 -11.89 1.16
CA LEU A 120 6.46 -11.61 1.95
C LEU A 120 6.50 -10.12 2.28
N CYS A 121 6.92 -9.78 3.49
CA CYS A 121 7.08 -8.38 3.89
C CYS A 121 8.25 -8.22 4.88
N CYS A 122 8.59 -6.98 5.20
CA CYS A 122 9.61 -6.68 6.21
C CYS A 122 9.10 -5.65 7.22
N PRO A 123 9.74 -5.52 8.38
CA PRO A 123 9.46 -4.44 9.31
C PRO A 123 9.70 -3.08 8.67
N ILE A 124 8.88 -2.11 9.09
CA ILE A 124 9.01 -0.72 8.67
C ILE A 124 9.58 0.08 9.81
N PHE A 125 10.64 0.79 9.52
CA PHE A 125 11.26 1.72 10.45
C PHE A 125 11.00 3.15 9.97
N ASP A 126 10.19 3.89 10.73
CA ASP A 126 9.99 5.32 10.49
C ASP A 126 11.05 6.14 11.22
N ARG A 127 11.66 7.10 10.54
CA ARG A 127 12.74 7.93 11.10
C ARG A 127 12.30 8.77 12.30
N ASN A 128 11.02 9.11 12.39
CA ASN A 128 10.46 9.97 13.43
C ASN A 128 9.84 9.19 14.59
N VAL A 129 9.28 8.01 14.30
CA VAL A 129 8.49 7.20 15.24
C VAL A 129 9.27 5.97 15.72
N GLY A 130 10.27 5.51 14.95
CA GLY A 130 11.00 4.27 15.19
C GLY A 130 10.33 3.07 14.51
N LEU A 131 10.57 1.87 15.06
CA LEU A 131 10.02 0.62 14.53
C LEU A 131 8.49 0.61 14.64
N LEU A 132 7.79 0.42 13.51
CA LEU A 132 6.34 0.35 13.44
C LEU A 132 5.80 -1.06 13.71
N SER A 133 6.45 -1.81 14.59
CA SER A 133 5.99 -3.14 15.00
C SER A 133 5.21 -3.06 16.32
N LYS A 134 4.13 -3.83 16.40
CA LYS A 134 3.32 -3.95 17.63
C LYS A 134 4.02 -4.79 18.73
N SER A 135 5.02 -5.59 18.34
CA SER A 135 5.76 -6.50 19.23
C SER A 135 7.26 -6.39 19.02
N PRO A 136 8.09 -6.67 20.05
CA PRO A 136 9.52 -6.81 19.86
C PRO A 136 9.82 -7.88 18.81
N ILE A 137 10.77 -7.59 17.92
CA ILE A 137 11.25 -8.58 16.94
C ILE A 137 12.20 -9.53 17.66
N VAL A 138 11.82 -10.79 17.76
CA VAL A 138 12.62 -11.83 18.48
C VAL A 138 13.12 -12.89 17.49
N GLU A 139 12.34 -13.25 16.50
CA GLU A 139 12.65 -14.31 15.53
C GLU A 139 13.07 -13.72 14.19
N GLU A 140 13.84 -14.50 13.40
CA GLU A 140 14.26 -14.10 12.05
C GLU A 140 13.08 -13.92 11.11
N THR A 141 12.05 -14.75 11.26
CA THR A 141 10.79 -14.67 10.51
C THR A 141 9.59 -14.77 11.43
N GLU A 142 8.48 -14.16 11.05
CA GLU A 142 7.23 -14.19 11.81
C GLU A 142 6.04 -14.22 10.85
N GLU A 143 5.08 -15.09 11.13
CA GLU A 143 3.79 -15.05 10.44
C GLU A 143 2.96 -13.90 11.01
N VAL A 144 2.51 -13.02 10.12
CA VAL A 144 1.75 -11.82 10.50
C VAL A 144 0.36 -11.81 9.87
N GLU A 145 -0.55 -11.09 10.50
CA GLU A 145 -1.91 -10.97 9.98
C GLU A 145 -2.06 -9.92 8.90
N GLU A 146 -1.25 -8.87 8.95
CA GLU A 146 -1.34 -7.70 8.09
C GLU A 146 0.05 -7.15 7.77
N CYS A 147 0.22 -6.65 6.55
CA CYS A 147 1.36 -5.84 6.15
C CYS A 147 0.88 -4.73 5.21
N ILE A 148 1.68 -3.68 5.06
CA ILE A 148 1.42 -2.62 4.08
C ILE A 148 1.92 -3.05 2.70
N THR A 149 1.45 -2.38 1.64
CA THR A 149 1.90 -2.65 0.27
C THR A 149 3.37 -2.31 0.05
N SER A 150 3.92 -1.29 0.72
CA SER A 150 5.31 -0.88 0.51
C SER A 150 6.31 -1.93 0.99
N ALA A 151 7.23 -2.34 0.11
CA ALA A 151 8.18 -3.44 0.27
C ALA A 151 7.53 -4.81 0.55
N SER A 152 6.27 -5.00 0.17
CA SER A 152 5.63 -6.32 0.17
C SER A 152 5.79 -7.00 -1.18
N MET A 153 6.13 -8.29 -1.16
CA MET A 153 6.26 -9.10 -2.37
C MET A 153 5.13 -10.12 -2.42
N LEU A 154 4.22 -9.97 -3.37
CA LEU A 154 3.04 -10.81 -3.54
C LEU A 154 3.29 -11.91 -4.57
N ARG A 155 2.78 -13.12 -4.29
CA ARG A 155 2.75 -14.23 -5.24
C ARG A 155 1.59 -14.02 -6.22
N ILE A 156 1.86 -13.98 -7.53
CA ILE A 156 0.85 -13.69 -8.55
C ILE A 156 -0.25 -14.76 -8.56
N SER A 157 0.07 -16.03 -8.36
CA SER A 157 -0.94 -17.09 -8.26
C SER A 157 -1.87 -16.92 -7.05
N ALA A 158 -1.38 -16.38 -5.94
CA ALA A 158 -2.22 -16.04 -4.79
C ALA A 158 -3.16 -14.87 -5.10
N TRP A 159 -2.67 -13.84 -5.83
CA TRP A 159 -3.51 -12.74 -6.30
C TRP A 159 -4.66 -13.24 -7.19
N HIS A 160 -4.39 -14.13 -8.13
CA HIS A 160 -5.45 -14.76 -8.94
C HIS A 160 -6.48 -15.49 -8.07
N LYS A 161 -6.01 -16.27 -7.10
CA LYS A 161 -6.90 -17.09 -6.25
C LYS A 161 -7.82 -16.23 -5.38
N VAL A 162 -7.38 -15.05 -4.94
CA VAL A 162 -8.20 -14.15 -4.11
C VAL A 162 -9.06 -13.19 -4.92
N GLY A 163 -8.83 -13.06 -6.24
CA GLY A 163 -9.57 -12.19 -7.14
C GLY A 163 -9.06 -10.76 -7.20
N GLY A 164 -7.80 -10.54 -6.80
CA GLY A 164 -7.14 -9.23 -6.91
C GLY A 164 -7.43 -8.26 -5.78
N PHE A 165 -6.92 -7.03 -5.94
CA PHE A 165 -7.21 -5.92 -5.04
C PHE A 165 -8.60 -5.34 -5.32
N PHE A 166 -9.35 -5.02 -4.27
CA PHE A 166 -10.69 -4.48 -4.42
C PHE A 166 -10.65 -2.97 -4.77
N GLU A 167 -10.91 -2.66 -6.05
CA GLU A 167 -10.70 -1.33 -6.64
C GLU A 167 -11.56 -0.22 -6.03
N ASP A 168 -12.76 -0.56 -5.55
CA ASP A 168 -13.66 0.42 -4.92
C ASP A 168 -13.09 1.02 -3.61
N LEU A 169 -12.06 0.41 -3.01
CA LEU A 169 -11.37 1.01 -1.88
C LEU A 169 -10.62 2.29 -2.29
N PHE A 170 -10.12 2.36 -3.50
CA PHE A 170 -9.40 3.49 -4.07
C PHE A 170 -8.07 3.80 -3.34
N ILE A 171 -8.10 4.16 -2.06
CA ILE A 171 -6.96 4.42 -1.16
C ILE A 171 -7.35 4.07 0.27
N ASP A 172 -6.37 3.71 1.10
CA ASP A 172 -6.53 3.27 2.51
C ASP A 172 -7.33 1.96 2.68
N GLY A 173 -6.73 0.96 3.29
CA GLY A 173 -7.32 -0.33 3.58
C GLY A 173 -7.24 -1.36 2.47
N VAL A 174 -6.61 -1.03 1.33
CA VAL A 174 -6.38 -1.94 0.20
C VAL A 174 -5.48 -3.10 0.61
N ASP A 175 -4.43 -2.80 1.34
CA ASP A 175 -3.49 -3.74 1.95
C ASP A 175 -4.19 -4.65 2.98
N ILE A 176 -4.97 -4.07 3.87
CA ILE A 176 -5.71 -4.81 4.90
C ILE A 176 -6.70 -5.78 4.24
N ASP A 177 -7.51 -5.33 3.26
CA ASP A 177 -8.45 -6.20 2.54
C ASP A 177 -7.72 -7.37 1.89
N PHE A 178 -6.61 -7.10 1.21
CA PHE A 178 -5.83 -8.11 0.53
C PHE A 178 -5.21 -9.13 1.50
N CYS A 179 -4.65 -8.68 2.63
CA CYS A 179 -4.13 -9.55 3.68
C CYS A 179 -5.22 -10.48 4.25
N TYR A 180 -6.41 -9.96 4.51
CA TYR A 180 -7.55 -10.79 4.93
C TYR A 180 -7.91 -11.85 3.89
N LEU A 181 -7.95 -11.48 2.60
CA LEU A 181 -8.27 -12.41 1.53
C LEU A 181 -7.20 -13.50 1.36
N ILE A 182 -5.91 -13.13 1.40
CA ILE A 182 -4.77 -14.05 1.33
C ILE A 182 -4.90 -15.13 2.41
N ARG A 183 -5.08 -14.73 3.67
CA ARG A 183 -5.22 -15.65 4.80
C ARG A 183 -6.49 -16.51 4.70
N LYS A 184 -7.61 -15.92 4.30
CA LYS A 184 -8.88 -16.64 4.10
C LYS A 184 -8.78 -17.75 3.06
N HIS A 185 -7.89 -17.59 2.06
CA HIS A 185 -7.65 -18.60 1.03
C HIS A 185 -6.52 -19.56 1.36
N GLY A 186 -6.05 -19.56 2.61
CA GLY A 186 -5.08 -20.52 3.14
C GLY A 186 -3.62 -20.19 2.88
N PHE A 187 -3.31 -18.99 2.39
CA PHE A 187 -1.94 -18.52 2.29
C PHE A 187 -1.49 -17.84 3.58
N ARG A 188 -0.18 -17.88 3.81
CA ARG A 188 0.49 -17.18 4.91
C ARG A 188 1.07 -15.85 4.44
N ILE A 189 1.21 -14.92 5.37
CA ILE A 189 1.95 -13.67 5.22
C ILE A 189 3.17 -13.78 6.11
N LEU A 190 4.35 -13.86 5.51
CA LEU A 190 5.60 -14.05 6.24
C LEU A 190 6.37 -12.73 6.30
N ARG A 191 6.63 -12.25 7.51
CA ARG A 191 7.49 -11.09 7.76
C ARG A 191 8.91 -11.54 8.03
N ILE A 192 9.87 -11.01 7.28
CA ILE A 192 11.29 -11.31 7.41
C ILE A 192 11.95 -10.18 8.18
N ASN A 193 12.39 -10.50 9.39
CA ASN A 193 12.83 -9.53 10.38
C ASN A 193 14.33 -9.17 10.27
N SER A 194 15.10 -9.94 9.48
CA SER A 194 16.53 -9.67 9.21
C SER A 194 16.78 -8.47 8.29
N ILE A 195 15.72 -7.90 7.71
CA ILE A 195 15.78 -6.74 6.82
C ILE A 195 14.65 -5.77 7.17
N GLN A 196 14.83 -4.48 6.92
CA GLN A 196 13.83 -3.47 7.22
C GLN A 196 13.75 -2.39 6.14
N LEU A 197 12.55 -1.87 5.91
CA LEU A 197 12.32 -0.70 5.06
C LEU A 197 12.43 0.57 5.88
N LEU A 198 13.28 1.50 5.42
CA LEU A 198 13.28 2.87 5.94
C LEU A 198 12.17 3.65 5.22
N HIS A 199 11.16 4.06 5.96
CA HIS A 199 10.01 4.79 5.44
C HIS A 199 9.82 6.11 6.19
N GLU A 200 9.29 7.13 5.53
CA GLU A 200 8.87 8.37 6.17
C GLU A 200 7.34 8.44 6.16
N LEU A 201 6.73 8.26 7.33
CA LEU A 201 5.28 8.43 7.52
C LEU A 201 4.91 9.93 7.52
N GLY A 202 5.18 10.64 6.44
CA GLY A 202 4.74 12.03 6.26
C GLY A 202 4.95 12.96 7.47
N HIS A 203 4.28 14.10 7.52
CA HIS A 203 4.33 15.03 8.65
C HIS A 203 3.45 14.56 9.81
N SER A 204 3.93 13.59 10.60
CA SER A 204 3.25 13.19 11.81
C SER A 204 3.64 14.08 12.99
N GLN A 205 2.64 14.58 13.73
CA GLN A 205 2.84 15.32 14.97
C GLN A 205 2.52 14.44 16.18
N ALA A 206 3.50 14.22 17.05
CA ALA A 206 3.25 13.51 18.30
C ALA A 206 2.54 14.43 19.29
N ILE A 207 1.47 13.93 19.91
CA ILE A 207 0.76 14.57 21.03
C ILE A 207 0.71 13.60 22.21
N THR A 208 0.66 14.13 23.42
CA THR A 208 0.50 13.31 24.62
C THR A 208 -0.86 13.59 25.26
N ILE A 209 -1.71 12.58 25.36
CA ILE A 209 -3.01 12.66 26.02
C ILE A 209 -3.05 11.61 27.14
N LEU A 210 -3.28 12.04 28.37
CA LEU A 210 -3.33 11.15 29.56
C LEU A 210 -2.11 10.23 29.65
N GLY A 211 -0.90 10.78 29.40
CA GLY A 211 0.36 10.02 29.44
C GLY A 211 0.63 9.09 28.27
N LYS A 212 -0.28 8.98 27.29
CA LYS A 212 -0.08 8.16 26.09
C LYS A 212 0.30 9.03 24.90
N LYS A 213 1.39 8.66 24.20
CA LYS A 213 1.78 9.28 22.94
C LYS A 213 0.81 8.86 21.83
N LEU A 214 0.26 9.82 21.11
CA LEU A 214 -0.60 9.64 19.95
C LEU A 214 -0.02 10.45 18.79
N PHE A 215 -0.27 10.01 17.56
CA PHE A 215 0.24 10.67 16.37
C PHE A 215 -0.93 11.27 15.58
N LEU A 216 -0.82 12.54 15.22
CA LEU A 216 -1.71 13.25 14.31
C LEU A 216 -1.06 13.31 12.94
N PHE A 217 -1.81 13.01 11.89
CA PHE A 217 -1.29 12.95 10.52
C PHE A 217 -1.77 14.10 9.63
N HIS A 218 -2.66 14.94 10.14
CA HIS A 218 -3.21 16.12 9.44
C HIS A 218 -3.72 15.80 8.02
N HIS A 219 -4.36 14.66 7.86
CA HIS A 219 -4.90 14.24 6.56
C HIS A 219 -5.94 15.21 6.01
N PRO A 220 -5.96 15.43 4.67
CA PRO A 220 -7.01 16.24 4.05
C PRO A 220 -8.39 15.57 4.22
N PRO A 221 -9.49 16.35 4.19
CA PRO A 221 -10.86 15.82 4.40
C PRO A 221 -11.22 14.65 3.48
N ILE A 222 -10.76 14.67 2.22
CA ILE A 222 -11.01 13.57 1.29
C ILE A 222 -10.37 12.25 1.76
N ARG A 223 -9.19 12.29 2.36
CA ARG A 223 -8.55 11.10 2.90
C ARG A 223 -9.28 10.62 4.17
N CYS A 224 -9.74 11.55 5.02
CA CYS A 224 -10.59 11.21 6.18
C CYS A 224 -11.87 10.48 5.75
N TYR A 225 -12.47 10.89 4.62
CA TYR A 225 -13.62 10.19 4.03
C TYR A 225 -13.25 8.73 3.66
N TYR A 226 -12.19 8.51 2.87
CA TYR A 226 -11.80 7.16 2.48
C TYR A 226 -11.42 6.30 3.68
N MET A 227 -10.65 6.81 4.62
CA MET A 227 -10.28 6.12 5.85
C MET A 227 -11.53 5.66 6.62
N THR A 228 -12.53 6.53 6.79
CA THR A 228 -13.77 6.20 7.49
C THR A 228 -14.60 5.17 6.73
N ARG A 229 -14.84 5.42 5.42
CA ARG A 229 -15.62 4.55 4.56
C ARG A 229 -15.03 3.16 4.50
N ASN A 230 -13.74 3.08 4.20
CA ASN A 230 -13.08 1.80 3.98
C ASN A 230 -12.92 1.01 5.26
N THR A 231 -12.53 1.64 6.38
CA THR A 231 -12.44 0.95 7.67
C THR A 231 -13.76 0.31 8.06
N LEU A 232 -14.89 1.03 7.96
CA LEU A 232 -16.21 0.47 8.26
C LEU A 232 -16.63 -0.61 7.27
N TYR A 233 -16.39 -0.38 5.97
CA TYR A 233 -16.68 -1.37 4.94
C TYR A 233 -15.91 -2.68 5.14
N LEU A 234 -14.61 -2.61 5.48
CA LEU A 234 -13.80 -3.79 5.80
C LEU A 234 -14.36 -4.55 7.01
N GLY A 235 -14.80 -3.85 8.04
CA GLY A 235 -15.47 -4.46 9.19
C GLY A 235 -16.73 -5.25 8.80
N ILE A 236 -17.49 -4.73 7.84
CA ILE A 236 -18.68 -5.39 7.30
C ILE A 236 -18.29 -6.58 6.40
N ARG A 237 -17.34 -6.36 5.48
CA ARG A 237 -16.88 -7.34 4.48
C ARG A 237 -16.27 -8.57 5.15
N HIS A 238 -15.45 -8.36 6.17
CA HIS A 238 -14.73 -9.43 6.88
C HIS A 238 -15.40 -9.90 8.18
N LYS A 239 -16.62 -9.44 8.46
CA LYS A 239 -17.42 -9.81 9.66
C LYS A 239 -16.75 -9.45 11.00
N CYS A 240 -15.93 -8.41 11.01
CA CYS A 240 -15.20 -7.90 12.18
C CYS A 240 -15.67 -6.46 12.55
N PHE A 241 -16.97 -6.18 12.41
CA PHE A 241 -17.53 -4.82 12.49
C PHE A 241 -17.17 -4.09 13.78
N CYS A 242 -17.28 -4.74 14.94
CA CYS A 242 -17.00 -4.09 16.23
C CYS A 242 -15.56 -3.56 16.33
N HIS A 243 -14.59 -4.36 15.85
CA HIS A 243 -13.17 -3.98 15.84
C HIS A 243 -12.95 -2.73 14.97
N PHE A 244 -13.40 -2.76 13.73
CA PHE A 244 -13.22 -1.65 12.78
C PHE A 244 -14.04 -0.41 13.15
N ALA A 245 -15.23 -0.58 13.75
CA ALA A 245 -16.01 0.54 14.28
C ALA A 245 -15.26 1.26 15.41
N LEU A 246 -14.63 0.53 16.32
CA LEU A 246 -13.82 1.12 17.39
C LEU A 246 -12.62 1.90 16.84
N ILE A 247 -11.93 1.36 15.83
CA ILE A 247 -10.85 2.06 15.12
C ILE A 247 -11.36 3.35 14.50
N THR A 248 -12.52 3.30 13.83
CA THR A 248 -13.15 4.47 13.20
C THR A 248 -13.49 5.54 14.23
N ILE A 249 -14.10 5.18 15.35
CA ILE A 249 -14.45 6.10 16.44
C ILE A 249 -13.19 6.78 16.98
N LYS A 250 -12.14 6.00 17.31
CA LYS A 250 -10.87 6.53 17.80
C LYS A 250 -10.23 7.52 16.82
N ARG A 251 -10.14 7.15 15.54
CA ARG A 251 -9.59 8.01 14.49
C ARG A 251 -10.41 9.28 14.29
N SER A 252 -11.74 9.17 14.24
CA SER A 252 -12.64 10.31 14.10
C SER A 252 -12.50 11.29 15.26
N PHE A 253 -12.37 10.79 16.49
CA PHE A 253 -12.13 11.62 17.67
C PHE A 253 -10.82 12.41 17.55
N LEU A 254 -9.73 11.79 17.11
CA LEU A 254 -8.45 12.48 16.92
C LEU A 254 -8.53 13.51 15.79
N MET A 255 -9.14 13.17 14.66
CA MET A 255 -9.26 14.07 13.49
C MET A 255 -10.10 15.32 13.82
N VAL A 256 -11.22 15.16 14.50
CA VAL A 256 -12.14 16.29 14.82
C VAL A 256 -11.66 17.06 16.07
N GLY A 257 -11.08 16.34 17.04
CA GLY A 257 -10.63 16.95 18.31
C GLY A 257 -9.37 17.80 18.15
N PHE A 258 -8.38 17.29 17.43
CA PHE A 258 -7.01 17.81 17.49
C PHE A 258 -6.43 18.30 16.15
N GLU A 259 -7.11 18.08 15.03
CA GLU A 259 -6.62 18.54 13.72
C GLU A 259 -7.39 19.76 13.21
N SER A 260 -6.86 20.41 12.17
CA SER A 260 -7.51 21.51 11.46
C SER A 260 -8.72 21.07 10.62
N ASP A 261 -9.44 22.03 10.02
CA ASP A 261 -10.58 21.76 9.12
C ASP A 261 -11.72 20.91 9.73
N LYS A 262 -11.99 21.05 11.02
CA LYS A 262 -12.90 20.19 11.82
C LYS A 262 -14.25 19.94 11.15
N LEU A 263 -14.92 21.00 10.65
CA LEU A 263 -16.24 20.88 10.00
C LEU A 263 -16.16 20.07 8.70
N LYS A 264 -15.13 20.31 7.88
CA LYS A 264 -14.94 19.56 6.62
C LYS A 264 -14.64 18.09 6.91
N LYS A 265 -13.85 17.81 7.94
CA LYS A 265 -13.54 16.44 8.38
C LYS A 265 -14.76 15.74 8.97
N LEU A 266 -15.58 16.44 9.74
CA LEU A 266 -16.84 15.90 10.27
C LEU A 266 -17.80 15.51 9.14
N LEU A 267 -17.96 16.37 8.12
CA LEU A 267 -18.74 16.05 6.94
C LEU A 267 -18.15 14.87 6.15
N ALA A 268 -16.82 14.80 6.02
CA ALA A 268 -16.13 13.70 5.37
C ALA A 268 -16.37 12.36 6.10
N ILE A 269 -16.33 12.36 7.42
CA ILE A 269 -16.65 11.19 8.26
C ILE A 269 -18.10 10.78 8.06
N PHE A 270 -19.05 11.73 8.10
CA PHE A 270 -20.48 11.45 7.89
C PHE A 270 -20.73 10.78 6.53
N TYR A 271 -20.18 11.35 5.44
CA TYR A 271 -20.30 10.76 4.12
C TYR A 271 -19.59 9.40 4.04
N GLY A 272 -18.44 9.24 4.72
CA GLY A 272 -17.75 7.96 4.81
C GLY A 272 -18.60 6.86 5.44
N ILE A 273 -19.27 7.15 6.53
CA ILE A 273 -20.19 6.20 7.20
C ILE A 273 -21.36 5.84 6.26
N ARG A 274 -22.01 6.84 5.67
CA ARG A 274 -23.12 6.61 4.72
C ARG A 274 -22.68 5.71 3.57
N ASP A 275 -21.53 6.00 2.97
CA ASP A 275 -21.09 5.34 1.76
C ASP A 275 -20.48 3.96 2.02
N ALA A 276 -20.00 3.68 3.23
CA ALA A 276 -19.65 2.32 3.66
C ALA A 276 -20.86 1.37 3.61
N LEU A 277 -22.03 1.86 4.05
CA LEU A 277 -23.27 1.09 4.01
C LEU A 277 -23.81 0.94 2.58
N LEU A 278 -23.67 1.99 1.74
CA LEU A 278 -24.05 1.94 0.33
C LEU A 278 -23.14 1.00 -0.47
N LEU A 279 -21.83 1.01 -0.25
CA LEU A 279 -20.90 0.10 -0.89
C LEU A 279 -21.25 -1.36 -0.61
N ARG A 280 -21.63 -1.68 0.64
CA ARG A 280 -22.19 -2.99 1.00
C ARG A 280 -23.42 -3.37 0.17
N LYS A 281 -24.35 -2.42 -0.02
CA LYS A 281 -25.64 -2.68 -0.67
C LYS A 281 -25.52 -2.79 -2.18
N LEU A 282 -24.70 -1.95 -2.80
CA LEU A 282 -24.62 -1.77 -4.25
C LEU A 282 -23.44 -2.51 -4.89
N GLY A 283 -22.47 -2.99 -4.09
CA GLY A 283 -21.23 -3.59 -4.60
C GLY A 283 -20.31 -2.62 -5.36
N LYS A 284 -20.67 -1.33 -5.42
CA LYS A 284 -19.89 -0.25 -6.04
C LYS A 284 -19.88 0.99 -5.17
N ALA A 285 -18.74 1.67 -5.14
CA ALA A 285 -18.63 2.96 -4.45
C ALA A 285 -19.45 4.04 -5.18
N PRO A 286 -20.19 4.89 -4.45
CA PRO A 286 -20.86 6.02 -5.06
C PRO A 286 -19.84 6.99 -5.68
N ASN A 287 -20.16 7.55 -6.83
CA ASN A 287 -19.30 8.47 -7.55
C ASN A 287 -19.22 9.81 -6.81
N LEU A 288 -18.11 10.06 -6.12
CA LEU A 288 -17.89 11.25 -5.29
C LEU A 288 -17.52 12.47 -6.13
N LYS A 289 -18.53 13.17 -6.65
CA LYS A 289 -18.33 14.50 -7.25
C LYS A 289 -18.07 15.60 -6.19
N ILE A 290 -18.41 15.37 -4.92
CA ILE A 290 -18.45 16.40 -3.85
C ILE A 290 -17.07 16.88 -3.42
N PHE A 291 -16.03 16.04 -3.53
CA PHE A 291 -14.66 16.38 -3.13
C PHE A 291 -13.70 16.56 -4.31
N LYS A 292 -14.17 16.39 -5.56
CA LYS A 292 -13.35 16.63 -6.77
C LYS A 292 -13.13 18.11 -7.12
N SER A 293 -13.48 19.04 -6.23
CA SER A 293 -13.28 20.46 -6.51
C SER A 293 -11.94 20.97 -5.99
N LYS A 294 -11.07 21.33 -6.96
CA LYS A 294 -9.93 22.24 -6.81
C LYS A 294 -8.71 21.73 -6.01
N SER A 295 -7.95 20.80 -6.56
CA SER A 295 -6.51 20.90 -6.52
C SER A 295 -6.05 21.71 -7.75
N ARG A 296 -5.98 23.01 -7.61
CA ARG A 296 -5.13 23.87 -8.42
C ARG A 296 -3.80 24.01 -7.73
#